data_e75f5581079021257ecf07495fd7bf80
#
_entry.id   e75f5581079021257ecf07495fd7bf80
#
_cell.length_a   1.000
_cell.length_b   1.000
_cell.length_c   1.000
_cell.angle_alpha   90.00
_cell.angle_beta   90.00
_cell.angle_gamma   90.00
#
_symmetry.space_group_name_H-M   'P 1'
#
loop_
_entity.id
_entity.type
_entity.pdbx_description
1 polymer ?
#
loop_
_entity_poly.entity_id
_entity_poly.type
_entity_poly.pdbx_seq_one_letter_code
_entity_poly.pdbx_strand_id
1 'polypeptide(L)'
;MKNLFRLLPVCLLFAPVAFCQTAQEAATSQPQVYEASLPSGSSLRLHLHDGDFRVVGNDSEKISIHVEGKKAELAKNIKIQLKRTGNVLDLTLSHVPKNELQVTIEIPRNSNLYARMRGGDLSVQGVDGDKDLELFGGDLTVQVGSPEDYSHVDLSVKFGDVSGTQFGEPKGWIGNSVRKNGSGKYRLHAHVTAGDLVLRS
;
A
#
# COMPACT_ATOMS: atom_id res chain seq x y z
N MET A 1 30.72 -16.27 -74.90
CA MET A 1 30.49 -17.09 -73.72
C MET A 1 30.81 -16.23 -72.50
N LYS A 2 29.84 -15.47 -72.02
CA LYS A 2 29.98 -14.61 -70.79
C LYS A 2 28.70 -14.71 -70.06
N ASN A 3 28.68 -15.48 -68.96
CA ASN A 3 27.50 -15.60 -68.03
C ASN A 3 27.53 -14.42 -67.07
N LEU A 4 26.50 -13.61 -67.15
CA LEU A 4 26.25 -12.45 -66.26
C LEU A 4 25.33 -12.89 -65.12
N PHE A 5 25.91 -13.10 -63.94
CA PHE A 5 25.19 -13.40 -62.73
C PHE A 5 24.62 -12.09 -62.14
N ARG A 6 23.30 -11.92 -62.17
CA ARG A 6 22.60 -10.81 -61.52
C ARG A 6 22.33 -11.21 -60.04
N LEU A 7 22.98 -10.51 -59.13
CA LEU A 7 22.64 -10.53 -57.69
C LEU A 7 21.43 -9.61 -57.45
N LEU A 8 20.35 -10.17 -56.93
CA LEU A 8 19.21 -9.45 -56.34
C LEU A 8 19.49 -9.18 -54.85
N PRO A 9 19.28 -7.97 -54.32
CA PRO A 9 19.33 -7.73 -52.91
C PRO A 9 17.98 -8.14 -52.26
N VAL A 10 18.05 -9.05 -51.31
CA VAL A 10 16.93 -9.41 -50.45
C VAL A 10 16.80 -8.32 -49.34
N CYS A 11 15.80 -7.47 -49.46
CA CYS A 11 15.41 -6.58 -48.35
C CYS A 11 14.69 -7.38 -47.28
N LEU A 12 15.36 -7.62 -46.14
CA LEU A 12 14.73 -8.12 -44.94
C LEU A 12 13.96 -6.96 -44.26
N LEU A 13 12.64 -7.00 -44.35
CA LEU A 13 11.74 -6.15 -43.57
C LEU A 13 11.66 -6.70 -42.14
N PHE A 14 12.32 -6.05 -41.20
CA PHE A 14 12.10 -6.26 -39.77
C PHE A 14 10.80 -5.55 -39.35
N ALA A 15 9.76 -6.32 -39.11
CA ALA A 15 8.55 -5.82 -38.43
C ALA A 15 8.81 -5.77 -36.92
N PRO A 16 8.49 -4.67 -36.21
CA PRO A 16 8.55 -4.65 -34.76
C PRO A 16 7.39 -5.46 -34.19
N VAL A 17 7.72 -6.55 -33.50
CA VAL A 17 6.74 -7.31 -32.72
C VAL A 17 6.43 -6.49 -31.46
N ALA A 18 5.26 -5.88 -31.43
CA ALA A 18 4.72 -5.28 -30.22
C ALA A 18 4.38 -6.41 -29.22
N PHE A 19 5.20 -6.57 -28.20
CA PHE A 19 4.87 -7.42 -27.05
C PHE A 19 3.73 -6.78 -26.27
N CYS A 20 2.52 -7.21 -26.55
CA CYS A 20 1.37 -6.99 -25.66
C CYS A 20 1.52 -7.96 -24.49
N GLN A 21 2.01 -7.47 -23.33
CA GLN A 21 2.03 -8.26 -22.09
C GLN A 21 0.59 -8.35 -21.56
N THR A 22 -0.10 -9.41 -21.93
CA THR A 22 -1.30 -9.86 -21.25
C THR A 22 -0.90 -10.36 -19.87
N ALA A 23 -1.51 -9.79 -18.84
CA ALA A 23 -1.40 -10.28 -17.47
C ALA A 23 -1.89 -11.74 -17.43
N GLN A 24 -0.98 -12.65 -17.13
CA GLN A 24 -1.26 -14.08 -17.03
C GLN A 24 -1.72 -14.37 -15.60
N GLU A 25 -2.99 -14.72 -15.45
CA GLU A 25 -3.52 -15.31 -14.22
C GLU A 25 -2.89 -16.69 -14.01
N ALA A 26 -2.01 -16.79 -13.02
CA ALA A 26 -1.49 -18.07 -12.56
C ALA A 26 -2.21 -18.47 -11.27
N ALA A 27 -3.10 -19.44 -11.35
CA ALA A 27 -3.68 -20.11 -10.20
C ALA A 27 -2.68 -21.13 -9.64
N THR A 28 -2.15 -20.87 -8.43
CA THR A 28 -1.39 -21.88 -7.70
C THR A 28 -1.64 -21.70 -6.18
N SER A 29 -2.05 -22.77 -5.54
CA SER A 29 -2.37 -22.87 -4.11
C SER A 29 -1.09 -22.97 -3.25
N GLN A 30 -0.42 -21.84 -3.08
CA GLN A 30 0.61 -21.59 -2.05
C GLN A 30 0.36 -20.18 -1.50
N PRO A 31 0.95 -19.77 -0.36
CA PRO A 31 0.80 -18.39 0.12
C PRO A 31 1.11 -17.47 -1.06
N GLN A 32 0.08 -16.76 -1.54
CA GLN A 32 0.20 -15.99 -2.77
C GLN A 32 1.10 -14.80 -2.46
N VAL A 33 2.33 -14.86 -2.92
CA VAL A 33 3.26 -13.75 -2.88
C VAL A 33 3.15 -13.01 -4.20
N TYR A 34 2.62 -11.79 -4.16
CA TYR A 34 2.64 -10.90 -5.31
C TYR A 34 3.77 -9.92 -5.15
N GLU A 35 4.61 -9.79 -6.15
CA GLU A 35 5.68 -8.81 -6.16
C GLU A 35 5.54 -7.84 -7.34
N ALA A 36 5.84 -6.58 -7.09
CA ALA A 36 5.98 -5.56 -8.13
C ALA A 36 7.11 -4.59 -7.75
N SER A 37 7.75 -3.98 -8.74
CA SER A 37 8.75 -2.95 -8.48
C SER A 37 8.07 -1.72 -7.87
N LEU A 38 8.64 -1.17 -6.81
CA LEU A 38 8.23 0.08 -6.19
C LEU A 38 9.50 0.81 -5.73
N PRO A 39 10.10 1.66 -6.58
CA PRO A 39 11.32 2.37 -6.23
C PRO A 39 11.13 3.23 -4.97
N SER A 40 12.19 3.37 -4.19
CA SER A 40 12.22 4.24 -3.01
C SER A 40 11.76 5.68 -3.36
N GLY A 41 10.99 6.31 -2.49
CA GLY A 41 10.38 7.63 -2.74
C GLY A 41 9.14 7.60 -3.63
N SER A 42 8.66 6.44 -4.06
CA SER A 42 7.39 6.29 -4.77
C SER A 42 6.20 6.50 -3.84
N SER A 43 5.03 6.71 -4.42
CA SER A 43 3.77 6.78 -3.69
C SER A 43 2.96 5.51 -3.91
N LEU A 44 2.49 4.91 -2.82
CA LEU A 44 1.56 3.79 -2.84
C LEU A 44 0.17 4.28 -2.43
N ARG A 45 -0.83 3.99 -3.24
CA ARG A 45 -2.24 4.19 -2.91
C ARG A 45 -2.92 2.86 -2.69
N LEU A 46 -3.40 2.63 -1.48
CA LEU A 46 -4.11 1.44 -1.07
C LEU A 46 -5.62 1.71 -1.04
N HIS A 47 -6.36 0.92 -1.78
CA HIS A 47 -7.82 0.87 -1.76
C HIS A 47 -8.23 -0.48 -1.16
N LEU A 48 -8.48 -0.48 0.15
CA LEU A 48 -8.80 -1.68 0.91
C LEU A 48 -10.31 -1.71 1.19
N HIS A 49 -10.94 -2.85 0.95
CA HIS A 49 -12.35 -3.00 1.30
C HIS A 49 -12.49 -3.36 2.79
N ASP A 50 -12.65 -4.62 3.09
CA ASP A 50 -12.78 -5.13 4.44
C ASP A 50 -11.71 -6.20 4.68
N GLY A 51 -11.23 -6.34 5.92
CA GLY A 51 -10.21 -7.35 6.27
C GLY A 51 -9.20 -6.86 7.29
N ASP A 52 -8.18 -7.66 7.53
CA ASP A 52 -7.10 -7.35 8.45
C ASP A 52 -5.81 -7.16 7.65
N PHE A 53 -5.29 -5.93 7.67
CA PHE A 53 -4.16 -5.53 6.86
C PHE A 53 -2.99 -5.02 7.71
N ARG A 54 -1.79 -5.40 7.30
CA ARG A 54 -0.54 -4.88 7.86
C ARG A 54 0.32 -4.31 6.74
N VAL A 55 0.74 -3.07 6.84
CA VAL A 55 1.72 -2.44 5.96
C VAL A 55 3.04 -2.33 6.69
N VAL A 56 4.12 -2.86 6.11
CA VAL A 56 5.46 -2.88 6.71
C VAL A 56 6.46 -2.25 5.76
N GLY A 57 7.17 -1.24 6.25
CA GLY A 57 8.30 -0.64 5.54
C GLY A 57 9.55 -1.52 5.65
N ASN A 58 10.20 -1.79 4.53
CA ASN A 58 11.46 -2.51 4.44
C ASN A 58 12.48 -1.78 3.57
N ASP A 59 13.67 -2.34 3.41
CA ASP A 59 14.75 -1.73 2.64
C ASP A 59 14.81 -2.24 1.19
N SER A 60 13.77 -2.94 0.71
CA SER A 60 13.68 -3.39 -0.68
C SER A 60 13.10 -2.29 -1.59
N GLU A 61 13.30 -2.43 -2.90
CA GLU A 61 12.66 -1.58 -3.92
C GLU A 61 11.49 -2.30 -4.59
N LYS A 62 10.77 -3.09 -3.80
CA LYS A 62 9.61 -3.87 -4.24
C LYS A 62 8.47 -3.74 -3.26
N ILE A 63 7.26 -3.86 -3.78
CA ILE A 63 6.09 -4.21 -2.98
C ILE A 63 5.93 -5.73 -3.01
N SER A 64 5.70 -6.33 -1.84
CA SER A 64 5.37 -7.75 -1.69
C SER A 64 4.07 -7.88 -0.91
N ILE A 65 3.19 -8.78 -1.32
CA ILE A 65 1.90 -9.02 -0.68
C ILE A 65 1.88 -10.48 -0.22
N HIS A 66 1.78 -10.68 1.07
CA HIS A 66 1.71 -11.99 1.71
C HIS A 66 0.34 -12.18 2.34
N VAL A 67 -0.25 -13.34 2.14
CA VAL A 67 -1.56 -13.69 2.72
C VAL A 67 -1.36 -14.88 3.65
N GLU A 68 -1.70 -14.69 4.91
CA GLU A 68 -1.57 -15.70 5.96
C GLU A 68 -2.89 -15.87 6.72
N GLY A 69 -3.13 -17.05 7.26
CA GLY A 69 -4.29 -17.29 8.12
C GLY A 69 -4.68 -18.75 8.25
N LYS A 70 -5.70 -18.99 9.07
CA LYS A 70 -6.17 -20.34 9.42
C LYS A 70 -6.82 -21.08 8.25
N LYS A 71 -7.36 -20.33 7.29
CA LYS A 71 -8.06 -20.86 6.11
C LYS A 71 -7.40 -20.35 4.84
N ALA A 72 -6.14 -20.81 4.62
CA ALA A 72 -5.33 -20.40 3.47
C ALA A 72 -6.03 -20.64 2.12
N GLU A 73 -6.95 -21.61 2.04
CA GLU A 73 -7.76 -21.87 0.86
C GLU A 73 -8.68 -20.72 0.44
N LEU A 74 -9.00 -19.80 1.39
CA LEU A 74 -9.79 -18.61 1.09
C LEU A 74 -8.98 -17.54 0.37
N ALA A 75 -7.64 -17.61 0.41
CA ALA A 75 -6.77 -16.66 -0.25
C ALA A 75 -7.03 -16.57 -1.77
N LYS A 76 -7.45 -17.67 -2.40
CA LYS A 76 -7.84 -17.71 -3.81
C LYS A 76 -8.99 -16.77 -4.20
N ASN A 77 -9.79 -16.34 -3.21
CA ASN A 77 -10.93 -15.44 -3.44
C ASN A 77 -10.53 -13.97 -3.38
N ILE A 78 -9.33 -13.66 -2.88
CA ILE A 78 -8.84 -12.29 -2.81
C ILE A 78 -8.58 -11.77 -4.20
N LYS A 79 -9.14 -10.59 -4.50
CA LYS A 79 -8.89 -9.89 -5.75
C LYS A 79 -7.83 -8.81 -5.52
N ILE A 80 -6.73 -8.92 -6.25
CA ILE A 80 -5.61 -8.00 -6.22
C ILE A 80 -5.53 -7.30 -7.57
N GLN A 81 -5.59 -5.97 -7.59
CA GLN A 81 -5.43 -5.17 -8.79
C GLN A 81 -4.33 -4.16 -8.57
N LEU A 82 -3.34 -4.16 -9.44
CA LEU A 82 -2.22 -3.23 -9.45
C LEU A 82 -2.28 -2.36 -10.71
N LYS A 83 -2.20 -1.05 -10.54
CA LYS A 83 -2.12 -0.08 -11.62
C LYS A 83 -1.01 0.92 -11.34
N ARG A 84 -0.08 1.07 -12.26
CA ARG A 84 0.99 2.06 -12.15
C ARG A 84 0.69 3.28 -13.02
N THR A 85 0.91 4.45 -12.46
CA THR A 85 0.83 5.73 -13.18
C THR A 85 2.03 6.59 -12.76
N GLY A 86 3.07 6.61 -13.57
CA GLY A 86 4.34 7.28 -13.23
C GLY A 86 4.96 6.70 -11.95
N ASN A 87 5.18 7.56 -10.95
CA ASN A 87 5.74 7.18 -9.65
C ASN A 87 4.68 6.76 -8.60
N VAL A 88 3.44 6.59 -9.02
CA VAL A 88 2.33 6.16 -8.16
C VAL A 88 1.94 4.74 -8.52
N LEU A 89 1.85 3.87 -7.52
CA LEU A 89 1.29 2.53 -7.62
C LEU A 89 -0.05 2.49 -6.89
N ASP A 90 -1.14 2.25 -7.62
CA ASP A 90 -2.46 2.00 -7.05
C ASP A 90 -2.64 0.50 -6.84
N LEU A 91 -2.94 0.09 -5.61
CA LEU A 91 -3.23 -1.28 -5.22
C LEU A 91 -4.64 -1.35 -4.65
N THR A 92 -5.49 -2.14 -5.28
CA THR A 92 -6.83 -2.46 -4.77
C THR A 92 -6.89 -3.89 -4.28
N LEU A 93 -7.33 -4.08 -3.03
CA LEU A 93 -7.54 -5.38 -2.41
C LEU A 93 -9.01 -5.51 -1.98
N SER A 94 -9.63 -6.60 -2.40
CA SER A 94 -11.03 -6.89 -2.06
C SER A 94 -11.27 -8.38 -1.84
N HIS A 95 -12.38 -8.71 -1.16
CA HIS A 95 -12.76 -10.08 -0.81
C HIS A 95 -11.78 -10.75 0.19
N VAL A 96 -11.15 -9.97 1.06
CA VAL A 96 -10.36 -10.51 2.17
C VAL A 96 -11.32 -10.89 3.31
N PRO A 97 -11.39 -12.18 3.69
CA PRO A 97 -12.26 -12.62 4.78
C PRO A 97 -11.75 -12.06 6.12
N LYS A 98 -12.59 -11.30 6.80
CA LYS A 98 -12.28 -10.74 8.11
C LYS A 98 -12.05 -11.85 9.15
N ASN A 99 -11.05 -11.67 10.04
CA ASN A 99 -10.66 -12.60 11.12
C ASN A 99 -10.18 -13.99 10.67
N GLU A 100 -10.13 -14.28 9.38
CA GLU A 100 -9.68 -15.58 8.86
C GLU A 100 -8.31 -15.47 8.17
N LEU A 101 -8.08 -14.36 7.51
CA LEU A 101 -6.84 -14.06 6.79
C LEU A 101 -6.29 -12.70 7.19
N GLN A 102 -4.98 -12.63 7.34
CA GLN A 102 -4.22 -11.39 7.44
C GLN A 102 -3.45 -11.16 6.14
N VAL A 103 -3.49 -9.95 5.63
CA VAL A 103 -2.73 -9.55 4.45
C VAL A 103 -1.60 -8.62 4.89
N THR A 104 -0.37 -9.05 4.70
CA THR A 104 0.82 -8.22 4.93
C THR A 104 1.31 -7.65 3.62
N ILE A 105 1.43 -6.34 3.55
CA ILE A 105 1.91 -5.58 2.39
C ILE A 105 3.25 -4.97 2.78
N GLU A 106 4.33 -5.49 2.24
CA GLU A 106 5.67 -4.95 2.44
C GLU A 106 5.98 -3.92 1.36
N ILE A 107 6.51 -2.76 1.76
CA ILE A 107 6.84 -1.65 0.85
C ILE A 107 8.21 -1.06 1.18
N PRO A 108 8.85 -0.35 0.25
CA PRO A 108 10.04 0.43 0.58
C PRO A 108 9.75 1.42 1.70
N ARG A 109 10.58 1.44 2.73
CA ARG A 109 10.47 2.30 3.91
C ARG A 109 10.20 3.78 3.58
N ASN A 110 10.89 4.31 2.58
CA ASN A 110 10.78 5.71 2.16
C ASN A 110 9.62 6.00 1.18
N SER A 111 8.57 5.19 1.18
CA SER A 111 7.40 5.41 0.33
C SER A 111 6.39 6.34 0.99
N ASN A 112 5.72 7.18 0.18
CA ASN A 112 4.53 7.87 0.64
C ASN A 112 3.33 6.91 0.58
N LEU A 113 2.56 6.85 1.67
CA LEU A 113 1.46 5.92 1.83
C LEU A 113 0.11 6.65 1.91
N TYR A 114 -0.77 6.36 0.98
CA TYR A 114 -2.17 6.76 1.00
C TYR A 114 -3.02 5.50 1.15
N ALA A 115 -3.80 5.39 2.21
CA ALA A 115 -4.68 4.25 2.43
C ALA A 115 -6.10 4.70 2.69
N ARG A 116 -7.03 4.06 2.00
CA ARG A 116 -8.48 4.22 2.21
C ARG A 116 -9.07 2.84 2.43
N MET A 117 -9.69 2.64 3.60
CA MET A 117 -10.21 1.35 4.01
C MET A 117 -11.63 1.49 4.55
N ARG A 118 -12.51 0.54 4.20
CA ARG A 118 -13.91 0.56 4.65
C ARG A 118 -14.10 -0.06 6.03
N GLY A 119 -13.51 -1.22 6.28
CA GLY A 119 -13.70 -1.90 7.54
C GLY A 119 -12.63 -2.92 7.89
N GLY A 120 -12.46 -3.21 9.18
CA GLY A 120 -11.44 -4.11 9.70
C GLY A 120 -10.24 -3.36 10.26
N ASP A 121 -9.13 -4.03 10.44
CA ASP A 121 -7.98 -3.47 11.15
C ASP A 121 -6.82 -3.17 10.19
N LEU A 122 -6.24 -1.98 10.35
CA LEU A 122 -5.07 -1.56 9.58
C LEU A 122 -3.91 -1.22 10.51
N SER A 123 -2.78 -1.89 10.32
CA SER A 123 -1.53 -1.59 11.02
C SER A 123 -0.48 -1.10 10.03
N VAL A 124 0.17 0.03 10.33
CA VAL A 124 1.25 0.61 9.53
C VAL A 124 2.51 0.71 10.37
N GLN A 125 3.60 0.09 9.91
CA GLN A 125 4.85 -0.02 10.66
C GLN A 125 6.07 0.26 9.76
N GLY A 126 7.07 0.95 10.30
CA GLY A 126 8.37 1.13 9.63
C GLY A 126 8.33 1.95 8.32
N VAL A 127 7.30 2.78 8.12
CA VAL A 127 7.18 3.63 6.93
C VAL A 127 7.61 5.05 7.29
N ASP A 128 8.62 5.58 6.61
CA ASP A 128 9.25 6.89 6.85
C ASP A 128 8.81 7.96 5.84
N GLY A 129 7.77 7.74 5.06
CA GLY A 129 7.18 8.72 4.12
C GLY A 129 6.00 9.48 4.70
N ASP A 130 5.40 10.33 3.87
CA ASP A 130 4.10 10.92 4.16
C ASP A 130 3.04 9.82 4.32
N LYS A 131 2.15 9.99 5.29
CA LYS A 131 1.06 9.06 5.57
C LYS A 131 -0.28 9.80 5.54
N ASP A 132 -1.20 9.31 4.71
CA ASP A 132 -2.57 9.80 4.61
C ASP A 132 -3.51 8.58 4.66
N LEU A 133 -4.07 8.36 5.87
CA LEU A 133 -4.76 7.14 6.23
C LEU A 133 -6.20 7.44 6.63
N GLU A 134 -7.17 6.83 5.97
CA GLU A 134 -8.59 6.95 6.33
C GLU A 134 -9.22 5.57 6.48
N LEU A 135 -9.81 5.34 7.64
CA LEU A 135 -10.55 4.13 7.98
C LEU A 135 -11.99 4.47 8.36
N PHE A 136 -12.95 3.85 7.69
CA PHE A 136 -14.36 4.11 8.04
C PHE A 136 -14.79 3.35 9.29
N GLY A 137 -14.42 2.06 9.44
CA GLY A 137 -14.78 1.27 10.62
C GLY A 137 -13.73 0.25 11.02
N GLY A 138 -13.32 0.20 12.28
CA GLY A 138 -12.29 -0.68 12.83
C GLY A 138 -11.11 0.09 13.41
N ASP A 139 -10.02 -0.57 13.70
CA ASP A 139 -8.90 0.01 14.43
C ASP A 139 -7.71 0.30 13.51
N LEU A 140 -7.16 1.51 13.66
CA LEU A 140 -5.98 1.96 12.94
C LEU A 140 -4.80 2.09 13.91
N THR A 141 -3.79 1.24 13.73
CA THR A 141 -2.52 1.34 14.47
C THR A 141 -1.43 1.88 13.57
N VAL A 142 -0.76 2.95 13.98
CA VAL A 142 0.32 3.56 13.20
C VAL A 142 1.57 3.67 14.06
N GLN A 143 2.66 3.02 13.62
CA GLN A 143 3.97 3.29 14.20
C GLN A 143 4.49 4.60 13.63
N VAL A 144 4.85 5.51 14.52
CA VAL A 144 5.41 6.81 14.21
C VAL A 144 6.84 6.89 14.72
N GLY A 145 7.70 7.59 14.00
CA GLY A 145 9.02 7.93 14.46
C GLY A 145 9.02 9.05 15.51
N SER A 146 10.12 9.77 15.60
CA SER A 146 10.23 10.92 16.49
C SER A 146 9.24 12.03 16.09
N PRO A 147 8.62 12.74 17.05
CA PRO A 147 7.75 13.89 16.76
C PRO A 147 8.40 14.99 15.92
N GLU A 148 9.72 15.11 15.98
CA GLU A 148 10.51 16.06 15.20
C GLU A 148 10.59 15.72 13.71
N ASP A 149 10.30 14.47 13.33
CA ASP A 149 10.30 14.05 11.94
C ASP A 149 9.12 14.60 11.14
N TYR A 150 8.12 15.17 11.84
CA TYR A 150 6.86 15.60 11.23
C TYR A 150 6.74 17.12 11.15
N SER A 151 6.40 17.62 9.96
CA SER A 151 6.03 19.01 9.70
C SER A 151 4.57 19.29 10.00
N HIS A 152 3.72 18.30 9.82
CA HIS A 152 2.28 18.43 10.09
C HIS A 152 1.69 17.10 10.53
N VAL A 153 0.92 17.13 11.60
CA VAL A 153 0.17 15.99 12.13
C VAL A 153 -1.29 16.39 12.29
N ASP A 154 -2.20 15.62 11.73
CA ASP A 154 -3.64 15.76 11.89
C ASP A 154 -4.25 14.36 12.13
N LEU A 155 -4.62 14.10 13.37
CA LEU A 155 -5.20 12.84 13.82
C LEU A 155 -6.64 13.11 14.26
N SER A 156 -7.58 12.27 13.84
CA SER A 156 -8.97 12.44 14.25
C SER A 156 -9.73 11.12 14.27
N VAL A 157 -10.57 10.97 15.28
CA VAL A 157 -11.53 9.88 15.42
C VAL A 157 -12.89 10.48 15.68
N LYS A 158 -13.92 10.10 14.93
CA LYS A 158 -15.26 10.63 15.09
C LYS A 158 -16.05 9.89 16.17
N PHE A 159 -15.97 8.55 16.22
CA PHE A 159 -16.60 7.70 17.22
C PHE A 159 -15.59 6.68 17.72
N GLY A 160 -14.93 6.96 18.84
CA GLY A 160 -13.84 6.20 19.44
C GLY A 160 -12.74 7.11 19.97
N ASP A 161 -11.56 6.57 20.19
CA ASP A 161 -10.48 7.25 20.86
C ASP A 161 -9.18 7.34 20.02
N VAL A 162 -8.40 8.41 20.30
CA VAL A 162 -7.01 8.55 19.87
C VAL A 162 -6.13 8.27 21.07
N SER A 163 -5.22 7.30 20.98
CA SER A 163 -4.34 6.90 22.07
C SER A 163 -2.87 6.74 21.65
N GLY A 164 -1.98 6.67 22.63
CA GLY A 164 -0.54 6.47 22.43
C GLY A 164 0.18 7.62 21.73
N THR A 165 -0.44 8.80 21.66
CA THR A 165 0.13 9.92 20.91
C THR A 165 1.24 10.65 21.67
N GLN A 166 2.33 10.94 20.99
CA GLN A 166 3.43 11.82 21.44
C GLN A 166 3.30 13.24 20.86
N PHE A 167 2.20 13.56 20.20
CA PHE A 167 1.97 14.85 19.55
C PHE A 167 1.12 15.81 20.38
N GLY A 168 0.66 15.39 21.54
CA GLY A 168 -0.17 16.16 22.47
C GLY A 168 -1.42 15.40 22.87
N GLU A 169 -2.15 15.96 23.84
CA GLU A 169 -3.39 15.36 24.34
C GLU A 169 -4.54 15.48 23.32
N PRO A 170 -5.30 14.41 23.09
CA PRO A 170 -6.49 14.46 22.26
C PRO A 170 -7.54 15.44 22.81
N LYS A 171 -8.17 16.21 21.94
CA LYS A 171 -9.19 17.19 22.28
C LYS A 171 -10.45 16.95 21.47
N GLY A 172 -11.60 17.06 22.13
CA GLY A 172 -12.90 16.98 21.49
C GLY A 172 -13.99 16.70 22.53
N TRP A 173 -15.22 17.04 22.19
CA TRP A 173 -16.40 16.72 23.00
C TRP A 173 -17.21 15.57 22.35
N ILE A 174 -17.24 15.55 21.02
CA ILE A 174 -17.74 14.45 20.21
C ILE A 174 -16.62 14.10 19.24
N GLY A 175 -15.98 12.93 19.47
CA GLY A 175 -14.76 12.52 18.78
C GLY A 175 -13.49 13.21 19.34
N ASN A 176 -12.36 12.64 19.00
CA ASN A 176 -11.05 13.05 19.49
C ASN A 176 -10.17 13.50 18.33
N SER A 177 -9.40 14.57 18.54
CA SER A 177 -8.43 15.03 17.54
C SER A 177 -7.15 15.56 18.14
N VAL A 178 -6.05 15.37 17.43
CA VAL A 178 -4.73 15.93 17.74
C VAL A 178 -4.19 16.62 16.52
N ARG A 179 -3.78 17.90 16.65
CA ARG A 179 -3.11 18.64 15.57
C ARG A 179 -1.83 19.22 16.08
N LYS A 180 -0.75 19.03 15.31
CA LYS A 180 0.57 19.58 15.62
C LYS A 180 1.25 20.03 14.34
N ASN A 181 1.87 21.19 14.40
CA ASN A 181 2.81 21.67 13.38
C ASN A 181 4.24 21.57 13.93
N GLY A 182 5.16 21.19 13.08
CA GLY A 182 6.58 21.06 13.38
C GLY A 182 7.43 21.49 12.20
N SER A 183 8.72 21.23 12.27
CA SER A 183 9.70 21.57 11.22
C SER A 183 10.27 20.33 10.51
N GLY A 184 9.71 19.15 10.78
CA GLY A 184 10.17 17.89 10.20
C GLY A 184 9.84 17.77 8.71
N LYS A 185 10.16 16.63 8.16
CA LYS A 185 10.05 16.36 6.72
C LYS A 185 8.67 15.80 6.35
N TYR A 186 8.08 14.96 7.20
CA TYR A 186 6.93 14.14 6.86
C TYR A 186 5.62 14.76 7.32
N ARG A 187 4.54 14.33 6.69
CA ARG A 187 3.17 14.66 7.06
C ARG A 187 2.44 13.38 7.51
N LEU A 188 1.67 13.49 8.58
CA LEU A 188 0.82 12.42 9.07
C LEU A 188 -0.63 12.92 9.14
N HIS A 189 -1.47 12.38 8.29
CA HIS A 189 -2.92 12.51 8.38
C HIS A 189 -3.50 11.12 8.67
N ALA A 190 -4.30 11.00 9.74
CA ALA A 190 -4.98 9.76 10.06
C ALA A 190 -6.39 10.06 10.59
N HIS A 191 -7.39 9.50 9.91
CA HIS A 191 -8.79 9.66 10.26
C HIS A 191 -9.48 8.30 10.41
N VAL A 192 -10.18 8.11 11.55
CA VAL A 192 -11.06 6.96 11.80
C VAL A 192 -12.48 7.47 12.03
N THR A 193 -13.46 6.93 11.30
CA THR A 193 -14.84 7.34 11.51
C THR A 193 -15.46 6.61 12.71
N ALA A 194 -15.28 5.30 12.85
CA ALA A 194 -15.78 4.51 13.97
C ALA A 194 -14.78 3.41 14.35
N GLY A 195 -14.20 3.51 15.54
CA GLY A 195 -13.12 2.65 16.03
C GLY A 195 -12.00 3.48 16.65
N ASP A 196 -10.85 2.90 16.88
CA ASP A 196 -9.76 3.54 17.58
C ASP A 196 -8.56 3.84 16.70
N LEU A 197 -7.87 4.94 17.00
CA LEU A 197 -6.58 5.30 16.40
C LEU A 197 -5.49 5.18 17.47
N VAL A 198 -4.60 4.22 17.30
CA VAL A 198 -3.49 3.94 18.23
C VAL A 198 -2.16 4.31 17.58
N LEU A 199 -1.42 5.21 18.20
CA LEU A 199 -0.05 5.51 17.80
C LEU A 199 0.94 4.69 18.64
N ARG A 200 2.00 4.22 18.00
CA ARG A 200 3.11 3.51 18.66
C ARG A 200 4.44 4.14 18.25
N SER A 201 5.36 4.22 19.17
CA SER A 201 6.78 4.58 18.93
C SER A 201 7.61 3.36 18.60
#